data_129f65c3f4a328f720475036cb2ecada
#
_entry.id   129f65c3f4a328f720475036cb2ecada
#
_cell.length_a   1.000
_cell.length_b   1.000
_cell.length_c   1.000
_cell.angle_alpha   90.00
_cell.angle_beta   90.00
_cell.angle_gamma   90.00
#
_symmetry.space_group_name_H-M   'P 1'
#
loop_
_entity.id
_entity.type
_entity.pdbx_description
1 polymer ?
#
loop_
_entity_poly.entity_id
_entity_poly.type
_entity_poly.pdbx_seq_one_letter_code
_entity_poly.pdbx_strand_id
1 'polypeptide(L)'
;MRLVILTLVLGLVVLTIGAELLVRSASKLAVAAGISPLVVGLTVVAIGTSAPELVVSVQSTWRGQPDVAMGNVVGSNIFNVLLILGISALIIPLRVSQQLIRFDVPLMIGLSALVWGFAWDGRLGRIDGALLVTGLVGYLTLAVWKSRKEQAAVNAEYESEYGATSTISIGGMVLNLLLLVVGLALLVLGARWFVDAAIVLARQLGMSELVIGLTIVAAGTSLPEVATSILAAIRGERDIAVGNVVGSNLFNIMGVLGLSGLVSAQGVTVTDTALQLDIPVMVAVAFACLPIFFTGHLIARWEGVLFLAYYGAYTAYLVTAATVPQFNRTYEFVMLTFVIPPTAITLAVAVVRDARKPAASRTDSESSEM
;
A
#
# COMPACT_ATOMS: atom_id res chain seq x y z
N MET A 1 1.09 -14.12 -30.24
CA MET A 1 0.07 -14.60 -29.30
C MET A 1 0.62 -15.67 -28.33
N ARG A 2 1.01 -16.89 -28.78
CA ARG A 2 1.45 -17.98 -27.87
C ARG A 2 2.63 -17.58 -26.96
N LEU A 3 3.66 -16.93 -27.50
CA LEU A 3 4.82 -16.48 -26.71
C LEU A 3 4.42 -15.42 -25.68
N VAL A 4 3.57 -14.48 -26.04
CA VAL A 4 3.07 -13.44 -25.12
C VAL A 4 2.30 -14.06 -23.95
N ILE A 5 1.39 -15.00 -24.23
CA ILE A 5 0.66 -15.72 -23.18
C ILE A 5 1.63 -16.51 -22.28
N LEU A 6 2.61 -17.18 -22.88
CA LEU A 6 3.64 -17.91 -22.11
C LEU A 6 4.41 -16.97 -21.19
N THR A 7 4.87 -15.82 -21.68
CA THR A 7 5.60 -14.83 -20.87
C THR A 7 4.71 -14.28 -19.75
N LEU A 8 3.44 -14.03 -20.03
CA LEU A 8 2.47 -13.57 -19.01
C LEU A 8 2.28 -14.61 -17.90
N VAL A 9 2.09 -15.88 -18.27
CA VAL A 9 1.96 -16.99 -17.30
C VAL A 9 3.25 -17.19 -16.51
N LEU A 10 4.41 -17.17 -17.17
CA LEU A 10 5.71 -17.27 -16.49
C LEU A 10 5.93 -16.09 -15.54
N GLY A 11 5.59 -14.87 -15.95
CA GLY A 11 5.65 -13.68 -15.09
C GLY A 11 4.80 -13.85 -13.84
N LEU A 12 3.56 -14.33 -13.99
CA LEU A 12 2.67 -14.59 -12.85
C LEU A 12 3.20 -15.69 -11.92
N VAL A 13 3.76 -16.77 -12.47
CA VAL A 13 4.35 -17.85 -11.66
C VAL A 13 5.57 -17.35 -10.88
N VAL A 14 6.48 -16.63 -11.54
CA VAL A 14 7.69 -16.07 -10.90
C VAL A 14 7.31 -15.05 -9.82
N LEU A 15 6.32 -14.18 -10.10
CA LEU A 15 5.76 -13.23 -9.15
C LEU A 15 5.20 -13.93 -7.91
N THR A 16 4.42 -15.00 -8.09
CA THR A 16 3.82 -15.77 -6.99
C THR A 16 4.88 -16.48 -6.15
N ILE A 17 5.90 -17.08 -6.78
CA ILE A 17 7.03 -17.70 -6.06
C ILE A 17 7.79 -16.64 -5.27
N GLY A 18 8.05 -15.48 -5.86
CA GLY A 18 8.70 -14.37 -5.19
C GLY A 18 7.94 -13.90 -3.95
N ALA A 19 6.62 -13.72 -4.07
CA ALA A 19 5.74 -13.35 -2.96
C ALA A 19 5.74 -14.40 -1.84
N GLU A 20 5.69 -15.69 -2.19
CA GLU A 20 5.72 -16.78 -1.22
C GLU A 20 7.04 -16.80 -0.43
N LEU A 21 8.18 -16.67 -1.12
CA LEU A 21 9.49 -16.61 -0.47
C LEU A 21 9.61 -15.38 0.43
N LEU A 22 9.16 -14.22 -0.05
CA LEU A 22 9.19 -12.98 0.72
C LEU A 22 8.37 -13.09 2.00
N VAL A 23 7.07 -13.44 1.91
CA VAL A 23 6.16 -13.50 3.05
C VAL A 23 6.66 -14.48 4.10
N ARG A 24 7.04 -15.71 3.69
CA ARG A 24 7.55 -16.72 4.63
C ARG A 24 8.85 -16.31 5.31
N SER A 25 9.77 -15.71 4.56
CA SER A 25 11.06 -15.29 5.12
C SER A 25 10.90 -14.08 6.03
N ALA A 26 10.03 -13.12 5.64
CA ALA A 26 9.73 -11.95 6.44
C ALA A 26 9.10 -12.34 7.78
N SER A 27 8.10 -13.24 7.79
CA SER A 27 7.47 -13.75 9.02
C SER A 27 8.50 -14.42 9.96
N LYS A 28 9.37 -15.28 9.43
CA LYS A 28 10.41 -15.92 10.24
C LYS A 28 11.46 -14.93 10.77
N LEU A 29 11.86 -13.96 9.96
CA LEU A 29 12.80 -12.91 10.38
C LEU A 29 12.19 -12.00 11.44
N ALA A 30 10.88 -11.73 11.38
CA ALA A 30 10.14 -10.99 12.40
C ALA A 30 10.33 -11.64 13.78
N VAL A 31 10.00 -12.93 13.85
CA VAL A 31 10.16 -13.73 15.10
C VAL A 31 11.62 -13.70 15.57
N ALA A 32 12.60 -13.96 14.66
CA ALA A 32 14.02 -14.00 15.01
C ALA A 32 14.56 -12.65 15.51
N ALA A 33 14.06 -11.54 14.99
CA ALA A 33 14.47 -10.19 15.36
C ALA A 33 13.73 -9.62 16.58
N GLY A 34 12.74 -10.35 17.11
CA GLY A 34 11.85 -9.86 18.17
C GLY A 34 11.05 -8.65 17.72
N ILE A 35 10.53 -8.68 16.48
CA ILE A 35 9.74 -7.62 15.87
C ILE A 35 8.39 -8.20 15.48
N SER A 36 7.31 -7.44 15.64
CA SER A 36 5.98 -7.93 15.24
C SER A 36 5.88 -8.10 13.71
N PRO A 37 5.10 -9.09 13.21
CA PRO A 37 4.84 -9.26 11.78
C PRO A 37 4.30 -7.98 11.11
N LEU A 38 3.48 -7.20 11.82
CA LEU A 38 3.01 -5.91 11.38
C LEU A 38 4.16 -4.96 11.03
N VAL A 39 5.12 -4.78 11.95
CA VAL A 39 6.24 -3.84 11.74
C VAL A 39 7.16 -4.33 10.63
N VAL A 40 7.31 -5.64 10.43
CA VAL A 40 8.03 -6.17 9.26
C VAL A 40 7.28 -5.86 7.96
N GLY A 41 5.95 -5.99 7.96
CA GLY A 41 5.10 -5.55 6.84
C GLY A 41 5.26 -4.06 6.54
N LEU A 42 5.15 -3.22 7.58
CA LEU A 42 5.27 -1.75 7.49
C LEU A 42 6.67 -1.26 7.05
N THR A 43 7.71 -2.08 7.19
CA THR A 43 9.11 -1.67 6.96
C THR A 43 9.76 -2.50 5.84
N VAL A 44 10.30 -3.66 6.18
CA VAL A 44 11.14 -4.46 5.26
C VAL A 44 10.37 -4.87 4.01
N VAL A 45 9.14 -5.35 4.18
CA VAL A 45 8.30 -5.80 3.05
C VAL A 45 7.89 -4.60 2.21
N ALA A 46 7.36 -3.55 2.82
CA ALA A 46 6.92 -2.34 2.13
C ALA A 46 8.05 -1.65 1.35
N ILE A 47 9.23 -1.46 1.97
CA ILE A 47 10.40 -0.88 1.29
C ILE A 47 10.83 -1.75 0.09
N GLY A 48 10.82 -3.08 0.28
CA GLY A 48 11.23 -4.00 -0.75
C GLY A 48 10.28 -4.04 -1.95
N THR A 49 8.99 -4.09 -1.70
CA THR A 49 7.99 -4.12 -2.77
C THR A 49 7.88 -2.78 -3.48
N SER A 50 8.02 -1.65 -2.78
CA SER A 50 8.02 -0.29 -3.37
C SER A 50 9.38 0.14 -3.95
N ALA A 51 10.36 -0.77 -4.07
CA ALA A 51 11.61 -0.46 -4.74
C ALA A 51 11.44 -0.09 -6.24
N PRO A 52 10.53 -0.71 -7.02
CA PRO A 52 10.25 -0.28 -8.39
C PRO A 52 9.74 1.17 -8.46
N GLU A 53 8.84 1.56 -7.57
CA GLU A 53 8.33 2.94 -7.48
C GLU A 53 9.46 3.92 -7.23
N LEU A 54 10.36 3.59 -6.31
CA LEU A 54 11.55 4.41 -6.02
C LEU A 54 12.43 4.57 -7.25
N VAL A 55 12.76 3.48 -7.92
CA VAL A 55 13.62 3.50 -9.12
C VAL A 55 12.97 4.32 -10.22
N VAL A 56 11.69 4.10 -10.53
CA VAL A 56 10.96 4.83 -11.57
C VAL A 56 10.93 6.33 -11.26
N SER A 57 10.54 6.70 -10.04
CA SER A 57 10.38 8.09 -9.62
C SER A 57 11.71 8.85 -9.62
N VAL A 58 12.77 8.27 -9.06
CA VAL A 58 14.10 8.89 -9.02
C VAL A 58 14.71 9.01 -10.43
N GLN A 59 14.60 7.96 -11.26
CA GLN A 59 15.10 8.00 -12.63
C GLN A 59 14.36 9.01 -13.51
N SER A 60 13.02 9.08 -13.42
CA SER A 60 12.22 10.04 -14.16
C SER A 60 12.57 11.46 -13.76
N THR A 61 12.70 11.72 -12.46
CA THR A 61 13.13 13.02 -11.92
C THR A 61 14.52 13.40 -12.46
N TRP A 62 15.46 12.47 -12.46
CA TRP A 62 16.82 12.71 -12.97
C TRP A 62 16.86 12.98 -14.48
N ARG A 63 15.92 12.40 -15.23
CA ARG A 63 15.77 12.64 -16.68
C ARG A 63 14.99 13.91 -17.02
N GLY A 64 14.64 14.74 -16.03
CA GLY A 64 13.89 15.97 -16.22
C GLY A 64 12.38 15.78 -16.42
N GLN A 65 11.84 14.68 -15.93
CA GLN A 65 10.40 14.35 -15.91
C GLN A 65 9.90 14.17 -14.46
N PRO A 66 10.02 15.21 -13.61
CA PRO A 66 9.69 15.09 -12.18
C PRO A 66 8.20 14.92 -11.90
N ASP A 67 7.31 15.32 -12.80
CA ASP A 67 5.86 15.10 -12.75
C ASP A 67 5.49 13.63 -12.70
N VAL A 68 6.27 12.74 -13.34
CA VAL A 68 6.09 11.29 -13.28
C VAL A 68 6.24 10.76 -11.84
N ALA A 69 7.16 11.35 -11.05
CA ALA A 69 7.35 10.92 -9.65
C ALA A 69 6.13 11.23 -8.79
N MET A 70 5.51 12.41 -8.97
CA MET A 70 4.28 12.79 -8.26
C MET A 70 3.13 11.85 -8.62
N GLY A 71 2.89 11.66 -9.92
CA GLY A 71 1.83 10.77 -10.41
C GLY A 71 2.01 9.32 -9.94
N ASN A 72 3.25 8.81 -9.97
CA ASN A 72 3.56 7.45 -9.52
C ASN A 72 3.26 7.27 -8.03
N VAL A 73 3.71 8.19 -7.16
CA VAL A 73 3.48 8.09 -5.70
C VAL A 73 2.01 8.22 -5.34
N VAL A 74 1.33 9.24 -5.88
CA VAL A 74 -0.09 9.48 -5.58
C VAL A 74 -0.94 8.34 -6.13
N GLY A 75 -0.69 7.91 -7.37
CA GLY A 75 -1.40 6.80 -8.00
C GLY A 75 -1.21 5.48 -7.27
N SER A 76 0.03 5.13 -6.89
CA SER A 76 0.32 3.90 -6.11
C SER A 76 -0.34 3.93 -4.73
N ASN A 77 -0.41 5.08 -4.06
CA ASN A 77 -1.05 5.18 -2.76
C ASN A 77 -2.56 4.97 -2.84
N ILE A 78 -3.22 5.55 -3.84
CA ILE A 78 -4.66 5.31 -4.11
C ILE A 78 -4.88 3.83 -4.47
N PHE A 79 -4.05 3.28 -5.34
CA PHE A 79 -4.09 1.89 -5.77
C PHE A 79 -3.94 0.91 -4.59
N ASN A 80 -2.95 1.14 -3.73
CA ASN A 80 -2.66 0.30 -2.58
C ASN A 80 -3.86 0.21 -1.63
N VAL A 81 -4.49 1.33 -1.30
CA VAL A 81 -5.65 1.33 -0.40
C VAL A 81 -6.88 0.76 -1.11
N LEU A 82 -7.25 1.31 -2.27
CA LEU A 82 -8.53 0.95 -2.89
C LEU A 82 -8.50 -0.42 -3.55
N LEU A 83 -7.44 -0.77 -4.28
CA LEU A 83 -7.38 -2.05 -4.97
C LEU A 83 -6.82 -3.17 -4.09
N ILE A 84 -5.64 -2.97 -3.50
CA ILE A 84 -4.96 -4.07 -2.79
C ILE A 84 -5.70 -4.45 -1.51
N LEU A 85 -6.05 -3.49 -0.64
CA LEU A 85 -6.87 -3.81 0.54
C LEU A 85 -8.26 -4.33 0.12
N GLY A 86 -8.84 -3.76 -0.94
CA GLY A 86 -10.14 -4.20 -1.47
C GLY A 86 -10.12 -5.67 -1.86
N ILE A 87 -9.17 -6.10 -2.70
CA ILE A 87 -9.04 -7.50 -3.12
C ILE A 87 -8.70 -8.40 -1.91
N SER A 88 -7.75 -7.99 -1.08
CA SER A 88 -7.31 -8.78 0.06
C SER A 88 -8.46 -9.02 1.06
N ALA A 89 -9.29 -7.99 1.32
CA ALA A 89 -10.46 -8.09 2.19
C ALA A 89 -11.59 -8.95 1.59
N LEU A 90 -11.74 -8.96 0.26
CA LEU A 90 -12.67 -9.88 -0.42
C LEU A 90 -12.28 -11.35 -0.24
N ILE A 91 -10.98 -11.64 -0.37
CA ILE A 91 -10.45 -13.00 -0.23
C ILE A 91 -10.65 -13.46 1.23
N ILE A 92 -10.15 -12.67 2.17
CA ILE A 92 -10.27 -12.93 3.59
C ILE A 92 -10.44 -11.61 4.35
N PRO A 93 -11.41 -11.48 5.29
CA PRO A 93 -11.52 -10.31 6.13
C PRO A 93 -10.22 -10.04 6.88
N LEU A 94 -9.74 -8.78 6.84
CA LEU A 94 -8.43 -8.42 7.36
C LEU A 94 -8.57 -7.84 8.78
N ARG A 95 -7.96 -8.48 9.77
CA ARG A 95 -7.85 -7.90 11.11
C ARG A 95 -6.88 -6.73 11.09
N VAL A 96 -7.23 -5.67 11.81
CA VAL A 96 -6.43 -4.44 11.86
C VAL A 96 -5.96 -4.22 13.29
N SER A 97 -4.65 -4.14 13.48
CA SER A 97 -4.06 -3.92 14.79
C SER A 97 -4.36 -2.51 15.32
N GLN A 98 -4.40 -2.34 16.64
CA GLN A 98 -4.57 -1.03 17.27
C GLN A 98 -3.45 -0.04 16.91
N GLN A 99 -2.25 -0.52 16.66
CA GLN A 99 -1.12 0.31 16.22
C GLN A 99 -1.44 1.02 14.91
N LEU A 100 -1.98 0.29 13.90
CA LEU A 100 -2.38 0.88 12.62
C LEU A 100 -3.42 1.99 12.81
N ILE A 101 -4.45 1.75 13.63
CA ILE A 101 -5.54 2.71 13.83
C ILE A 101 -5.08 3.96 14.60
N ARG A 102 -4.23 3.77 15.62
CA ARG A 102 -3.84 4.87 16.53
C ARG A 102 -2.63 5.65 16.07
N PHE A 103 -1.79 5.06 15.22
CA PHE A 103 -0.52 5.69 14.84
C PHE A 103 -0.28 5.70 13.33
N ASP A 104 -0.22 4.53 12.65
CA ASP A 104 0.28 4.46 11.28
C ASP A 104 -0.70 5.08 10.26
N VAL A 105 -2.00 4.82 10.40
CA VAL A 105 -3.02 5.42 9.51
C VAL A 105 -3.19 6.92 9.76
N PRO A 106 -3.29 7.43 11.00
CA PRO A 106 -3.24 8.87 11.26
C PRO A 106 -1.98 9.55 10.71
N LEU A 107 -0.81 8.90 10.82
CA LEU A 107 0.43 9.40 10.23
C LEU A 107 0.33 9.44 8.70
N MET A 108 -0.18 8.40 8.05
CA MET A 108 -0.39 8.35 6.60
C MET A 108 -1.30 9.47 6.13
N ILE A 109 -2.40 9.75 6.84
CA ILE A 109 -3.31 10.87 6.55
C ILE A 109 -2.59 12.21 6.71
N GLY A 110 -1.88 12.39 7.83
CA GLY A 110 -1.14 13.63 8.11
C GLY A 110 -0.06 13.90 7.06
N LEU A 111 0.68 12.87 6.63
CA LEU A 111 1.68 12.98 5.57
C LEU A 111 1.06 13.25 4.21
N SER A 112 -0.07 12.62 3.88
CA SER A 112 -0.80 12.91 2.64
C SER A 112 -1.27 14.37 2.59
N ALA A 113 -1.81 14.88 3.69
CA ALA A 113 -2.20 16.28 3.83
C ALA A 113 -0.99 17.24 3.82
N LEU A 114 0.14 16.84 4.41
CA LEU A 114 1.39 17.59 4.39
C LEU A 114 1.93 17.73 2.96
N VAL A 115 1.93 16.65 2.17
CA VAL A 115 2.29 16.69 0.75
C VAL A 115 1.38 17.62 -0.02
N TRP A 116 0.07 17.61 0.27
CA TRP A 116 -0.86 18.57 -0.34
C TRP A 116 -0.48 20.02 0.02
N GLY A 117 -0.11 20.29 1.27
CA GLY A 117 0.40 21.59 1.70
C GLY A 117 1.71 22.00 1.01
N PHE A 118 2.70 21.09 0.92
CA PHE A 118 3.96 21.34 0.20
C PHE A 118 3.74 21.59 -1.30
N ALA A 119 2.76 20.91 -1.90
CA ALA A 119 2.44 21.03 -3.32
C ALA A 119 1.76 22.36 -3.71
N TRP A 120 1.40 23.22 -2.75
CA TRP A 120 0.59 24.43 -2.98
C TRP A 120 1.28 25.47 -3.87
N ASP A 121 2.61 25.51 -3.86
CA ASP A 121 3.42 26.38 -4.72
C ASP A 121 3.74 25.76 -6.11
N GLY A 122 3.12 24.62 -6.45
CA GLY A 122 3.29 23.92 -7.72
C GLY A 122 4.50 22.99 -7.78
N ARG A 123 5.24 22.80 -6.67
CA ARG A 123 6.43 21.94 -6.65
C ARG A 123 6.73 21.43 -5.23
N LEU A 124 7.30 20.23 -5.14
CA LEU A 124 7.87 19.71 -3.91
C LEU A 124 9.40 19.86 -3.98
N GLY A 125 9.92 20.78 -3.16
CA GLY A 125 11.32 21.21 -3.20
C GLY A 125 12.26 20.27 -2.43
N ARG A 126 13.57 20.62 -2.44
CA ARG A 126 14.59 19.85 -1.73
C ARG A 126 14.40 19.86 -0.21
N ILE A 127 13.92 20.99 0.35
CA ILE A 127 13.66 21.10 1.80
C ILE A 127 12.51 20.15 2.17
N ASP A 128 11.43 20.14 1.41
CA ASP A 128 10.30 19.24 1.62
C ASP A 128 10.74 17.78 1.52
N GLY A 129 11.57 17.47 0.48
CA GLY A 129 12.17 16.15 0.32
C GLY A 129 13.04 15.74 1.51
N ALA A 130 13.87 16.67 2.03
CA ALA A 130 14.71 16.40 3.20
C ALA A 130 13.88 16.14 4.46
N LEU A 131 12.81 16.91 4.67
CA LEU A 131 11.88 16.72 5.78
C LEU A 131 11.19 15.35 5.71
N LEU A 132 10.71 14.96 4.52
CA LEU A 132 10.09 13.66 4.30
C LEU A 132 11.05 12.50 4.55
N VAL A 133 12.28 12.54 4.02
CA VAL A 133 13.29 11.49 4.24
C VAL A 133 13.71 11.42 5.71
N THR A 134 13.89 12.55 6.37
CA THR A 134 14.20 12.59 7.81
C THR A 134 13.05 11.99 8.63
N GLY A 135 11.81 12.31 8.25
CA GLY A 135 10.60 11.71 8.81
C GLY A 135 10.57 10.19 8.66
N LEU A 136 10.96 9.67 7.49
CA LEU A 136 11.05 8.23 7.24
C LEU A 136 12.05 7.55 8.19
N VAL A 137 13.26 8.11 8.32
CA VAL A 137 14.28 7.55 9.21
C VAL A 137 13.78 7.54 10.66
N GLY A 138 13.15 8.64 11.09
CA GLY A 138 12.53 8.73 12.41
C GLY A 138 11.42 7.69 12.62
N TYR A 139 10.52 7.57 11.64
CA TYR A 139 9.43 6.60 11.68
C TYR A 139 9.94 5.15 11.76
N LEU A 140 10.85 4.76 10.88
CA LEU A 140 11.41 3.40 10.85
C LEU A 140 12.12 3.06 12.18
N THR A 141 12.90 4.00 12.70
CA THR A 141 13.61 3.84 13.99
C THR A 141 12.63 3.65 15.14
N LEU A 142 11.61 4.49 15.21
CA LEU A 142 10.57 4.42 16.26
C LEU A 142 9.73 3.15 16.16
N ALA A 143 9.31 2.77 14.95
CA ALA A 143 8.52 1.57 14.71
C ALA A 143 9.27 0.29 15.17
N VAL A 144 10.53 0.14 14.78
CA VAL A 144 11.35 -1.00 15.16
C VAL A 144 11.65 -0.98 16.66
N TRP A 145 12.02 0.17 17.23
CA TRP A 145 12.32 0.29 18.66
C TRP A 145 11.10 -0.05 19.52
N LYS A 146 9.93 0.50 19.18
CA LYS A 146 8.69 0.26 19.91
C LYS A 146 8.28 -1.21 19.81
N SER A 147 8.33 -1.80 18.62
CA SER A 147 7.99 -3.21 18.42
C SER A 147 8.89 -4.14 19.23
N ARG A 148 10.21 -3.91 19.23
CA ARG A 148 11.14 -4.71 20.04
C ARG A 148 10.86 -4.62 21.53
N LYS A 149 10.51 -3.42 22.02
CA LYS A 149 10.19 -3.22 23.44
C LYS A 149 8.92 -3.96 23.85
N GLU A 150 7.88 -3.92 23.00
CA GLU A 150 6.62 -4.64 23.24
C GLU A 150 6.82 -6.15 23.18
N GLN A 151 7.55 -6.68 22.19
CA GLN A 151 7.84 -8.11 22.07
C GLN A 151 8.73 -8.62 23.20
N ALA A 152 9.71 -7.84 23.66
CA ALA A 152 10.53 -8.23 24.81
C ALA A 152 9.71 -8.38 26.09
N ALA A 153 8.71 -7.51 26.30
CA ALA A 153 7.81 -7.61 27.46
C ALA A 153 6.94 -8.89 27.36
N VAL A 154 6.34 -9.17 26.19
CA VAL A 154 5.54 -10.38 25.96
C VAL A 154 6.38 -11.65 26.12
N ASN A 155 7.60 -11.67 25.56
CA ASN A 155 8.49 -12.83 25.68
C ASN A 155 8.93 -13.08 27.14
N ALA A 156 9.23 -12.01 27.90
CA ALA A 156 9.63 -12.13 29.31
C ALA A 156 8.48 -12.70 30.17
N GLU A 157 7.24 -12.29 29.90
CA GLU A 157 6.05 -12.84 30.56
C GLU A 157 5.88 -14.33 30.19
N TYR A 158 5.99 -14.68 28.90
CA TYR A 158 5.87 -16.05 28.41
C TYR A 158 6.98 -16.97 28.95
N GLU A 159 8.25 -16.51 28.95
CA GLU A 159 9.38 -17.25 29.50
C GLU A 159 9.26 -17.53 31.01
N SER A 160 8.65 -16.57 31.74
CA SER A 160 8.39 -16.76 33.17
C SER A 160 7.34 -17.82 33.47
N GLU A 161 6.41 -18.04 32.53
CA GLU A 161 5.27 -18.95 32.70
C GLU A 161 5.52 -20.33 32.08
N TYR A 162 6.22 -20.42 30.93
CA TYR A 162 6.35 -21.63 30.12
C TYR A 162 7.79 -22.06 29.83
N GLY A 163 8.82 -21.30 30.24
CA GLY A 163 10.22 -21.58 29.96
C GLY A 163 10.74 -21.04 28.63
N ALA A 164 12.07 -21.15 28.40
CA ALA A 164 12.76 -20.50 27.29
C ALA A 164 12.22 -20.88 25.90
N THR A 165 11.96 -19.88 25.05
CA THR A 165 11.57 -20.06 23.66
C THR A 165 12.74 -20.49 22.78
N SER A 166 12.49 -21.31 21.77
CA SER A 166 13.51 -21.78 20.83
C SER A 166 14.01 -20.62 19.95
N THR A 167 15.31 -20.29 20.06
CA THR A 167 15.96 -19.28 19.22
C THR A 167 16.28 -19.83 17.83
N ILE A 168 16.02 -19.03 16.79
CA ILE A 168 16.45 -19.38 15.42
C ILE A 168 17.99 -19.32 15.36
N SER A 169 18.61 -20.34 14.77
CA SER A 169 20.06 -20.37 14.59
C SER A 169 20.54 -19.25 13.65
N ILE A 170 21.79 -18.80 13.81
CA ILE A 170 22.41 -17.78 12.93
C ILE A 170 22.32 -18.22 11.46
N GLY A 171 22.58 -19.52 11.16
CA GLY A 171 22.41 -20.05 9.81
C GLY A 171 21.00 -19.94 9.26
N GLY A 172 19.99 -20.18 10.12
CA GLY A 172 18.57 -19.98 9.76
C GLY A 172 18.22 -18.51 9.47
N MET A 173 18.81 -17.58 10.22
CA MET A 173 18.61 -16.14 9.99
C MET A 173 19.22 -15.68 8.66
N VAL A 174 20.46 -16.10 8.36
CA VAL A 174 21.14 -15.81 7.09
C VAL A 174 20.37 -16.41 5.91
N LEU A 175 19.90 -17.66 6.02
CA LEU A 175 19.10 -18.29 4.97
C LEU A 175 17.79 -17.52 4.71
N ASN A 176 17.06 -17.14 5.75
CA ASN A 176 15.80 -16.37 5.57
C ASN A 176 16.07 -14.98 4.99
N LEU A 177 17.19 -14.32 5.33
CA LEU A 177 17.58 -13.06 4.71
C LEU A 177 17.88 -13.23 3.21
N LEU A 178 18.60 -14.28 2.84
CA LEU A 178 18.86 -14.61 1.43
C LEU A 178 17.56 -14.91 0.67
N LEU A 179 16.66 -15.71 1.27
CA LEU A 179 15.36 -16.03 0.65
C LEU A 179 14.48 -14.79 0.51
N LEU A 180 14.55 -13.86 1.46
CA LEU A 180 13.84 -12.56 1.36
C LEU A 180 14.35 -11.75 0.16
N VAL A 181 15.68 -11.63 0.01
CA VAL A 181 16.29 -10.90 -1.12
C VAL A 181 15.98 -11.59 -2.45
N VAL A 182 16.05 -12.90 -2.52
CA VAL A 182 15.67 -13.69 -3.72
C VAL A 182 14.19 -13.50 -4.01
N GLY A 183 13.33 -13.53 -3.00
CA GLY A 183 11.90 -13.29 -3.13
C GLY A 183 11.60 -11.92 -3.73
N LEU A 184 12.26 -10.87 -3.24
CA LEU A 184 12.14 -9.51 -3.81
C LEU A 184 12.62 -9.45 -5.28
N ALA A 185 13.76 -10.05 -5.59
CA ALA A 185 14.26 -10.08 -6.96
C ALA A 185 13.29 -10.79 -7.92
N LEU A 186 12.72 -11.93 -7.49
CA LEU A 186 11.72 -12.66 -8.28
C LEU A 186 10.40 -11.87 -8.42
N LEU A 187 9.96 -11.16 -7.38
CA LEU A 187 8.80 -10.28 -7.46
C LEU A 187 8.98 -9.21 -8.55
N VAL A 188 10.10 -8.50 -8.53
CA VAL A 188 10.40 -7.44 -9.51
C VAL A 188 10.52 -8.03 -10.92
N LEU A 189 11.20 -9.16 -11.08
CA LEU A 189 11.36 -9.82 -12.37
C LEU A 189 10.03 -10.33 -12.92
N GLY A 190 9.24 -11.00 -12.08
CA GLY A 190 7.92 -11.52 -12.44
C GLY A 190 6.94 -10.41 -12.82
N ALA A 191 6.93 -9.30 -12.05
CA ALA A 191 6.13 -8.13 -12.34
C ALA A 191 6.49 -7.53 -13.71
N ARG A 192 7.78 -7.34 -14.02
CA ARG A 192 8.23 -6.83 -15.33
C ARG A 192 7.75 -7.72 -16.48
N TRP A 193 7.99 -9.03 -16.41
CA TRP A 193 7.57 -9.95 -17.46
C TRP A 193 6.05 -9.96 -17.65
N PHE A 194 5.30 -9.90 -16.56
CA PHE A 194 3.84 -9.85 -16.61
C PHE A 194 3.35 -8.56 -17.29
N VAL A 195 3.88 -7.39 -16.88
CA VAL A 195 3.50 -6.08 -17.42
C VAL A 195 3.86 -5.96 -18.89
N ASP A 196 5.10 -6.33 -19.27
CA ASP A 196 5.56 -6.26 -20.66
C ASP A 196 4.67 -7.12 -21.57
N ALA A 197 4.33 -8.33 -21.14
CA ALA A 197 3.44 -9.22 -21.88
C ALA A 197 2.01 -8.68 -21.92
N ALA A 198 1.50 -8.10 -20.83
CA ALA A 198 0.17 -7.49 -20.77
C ALA A 198 0.05 -6.28 -21.71
N ILE A 199 1.09 -5.42 -21.80
CA ILE A 199 1.15 -4.31 -22.75
C ILE A 199 1.07 -4.80 -24.19
N VAL A 200 1.87 -5.81 -24.54
CA VAL A 200 1.86 -6.37 -25.90
C VAL A 200 0.48 -6.96 -26.22
N LEU A 201 -0.14 -7.67 -25.28
CA LEU A 201 -1.48 -8.23 -25.45
C LEU A 201 -2.54 -7.14 -25.64
N ALA A 202 -2.50 -6.09 -24.81
CA ALA A 202 -3.43 -4.97 -24.88
C ALA A 202 -3.35 -4.23 -26.23
N ARG A 203 -2.12 -4.03 -26.77
CA ARG A 203 -1.91 -3.49 -28.11
C ARG A 203 -2.51 -4.37 -29.20
N GLN A 204 -2.33 -5.69 -29.09
CA GLN A 204 -2.94 -6.65 -30.04
C GLN A 204 -4.47 -6.66 -29.97
N LEU A 205 -5.06 -6.32 -28.83
CA LEU A 205 -6.51 -6.16 -28.64
C LEU A 205 -7.02 -4.77 -29.09
N GLY A 206 -6.14 -3.91 -29.60
CA GLY A 206 -6.52 -2.59 -30.12
C GLY A 206 -6.69 -1.49 -29.06
N MET A 207 -6.20 -1.70 -27.84
CA MET A 207 -6.21 -0.65 -26.81
C MET A 207 -5.26 0.49 -27.18
N SER A 208 -5.65 1.74 -26.94
CA SER A 208 -4.79 2.90 -27.18
C SER A 208 -3.64 2.94 -26.18
N GLU A 209 -2.48 3.53 -26.58
CA GLU A 209 -1.32 3.71 -25.70
C GLU A 209 -1.66 4.51 -24.43
N LEU A 210 -2.58 5.46 -24.54
CA LEU A 210 -3.07 6.25 -23.41
C LEU A 210 -3.77 5.36 -22.38
N VAL A 211 -4.69 4.50 -22.81
CA VAL A 211 -5.41 3.58 -21.90
C VAL A 211 -4.45 2.55 -21.30
N ILE A 212 -3.52 2.02 -22.10
CA ILE A 212 -2.47 1.12 -21.60
C ILE A 212 -1.63 1.79 -20.52
N GLY A 213 -1.20 3.03 -20.76
CA GLY A 213 -0.43 3.82 -19.79
C GLY A 213 -1.19 4.08 -18.49
N LEU A 214 -2.44 4.52 -18.59
CA LEU A 214 -3.28 4.84 -17.44
C LEU A 214 -3.73 3.63 -16.61
N THR A 215 -3.67 2.42 -17.19
CA THR A 215 -4.14 1.21 -16.51
C THR A 215 -3.01 0.21 -16.24
N ILE A 216 -2.48 -0.43 -17.28
CA ILE A 216 -1.52 -1.54 -17.14
C ILE A 216 -0.17 -1.05 -16.62
N VAL A 217 0.35 0.04 -17.19
CA VAL A 217 1.65 0.58 -16.77
C VAL A 217 1.56 1.18 -15.37
N ALA A 218 0.50 1.94 -15.10
CA ALA A 218 0.28 2.56 -13.79
C ALA A 218 0.14 1.53 -12.66
N ALA A 219 -0.53 0.39 -12.92
CA ALA A 219 -0.64 -0.70 -11.97
C ALA A 219 0.63 -1.56 -11.88
N GLY A 220 1.50 -1.46 -12.87
CA GLY A 220 2.62 -2.39 -13.07
C GLY A 220 3.70 -2.33 -12.00
N THR A 221 4.02 -1.13 -11.53
CA THR A 221 5.00 -0.94 -10.45
C THR A 221 4.51 -1.51 -9.12
N SER A 222 3.21 -1.43 -8.86
CA SER A 222 2.59 -1.91 -7.62
C SER A 222 2.16 -3.39 -7.65
N LEU A 223 2.51 -4.15 -8.70
CA LEU A 223 2.24 -5.59 -8.76
C LEU A 223 2.96 -6.41 -7.68
N PRO A 224 4.20 -6.09 -7.27
CA PRO A 224 4.83 -6.72 -6.12
C PRO A 224 4.01 -6.58 -4.83
N GLU A 225 3.45 -5.40 -4.57
CA GLU A 225 2.57 -5.14 -3.43
C GLU A 225 1.29 -5.97 -3.51
N VAL A 226 0.65 -6.02 -4.69
CA VAL A 226 -0.54 -6.86 -4.94
C VAL A 226 -0.27 -8.30 -4.59
N ALA A 227 0.77 -8.89 -5.20
CA ALA A 227 1.11 -10.29 -5.02
C ALA A 227 1.46 -10.63 -3.56
N THR A 228 2.25 -9.75 -2.93
CA THR A 228 2.69 -9.93 -1.54
C THR A 228 1.53 -9.83 -0.57
N SER A 229 0.68 -8.79 -0.68
CA SER A 229 -0.43 -8.58 0.24
C SER A 229 -1.53 -9.64 0.08
N ILE A 230 -1.86 -10.03 -1.15
CA ILE A 230 -2.83 -11.10 -1.41
C ILE A 230 -2.31 -12.44 -0.87
N LEU A 231 -1.05 -12.77 -1.12
CA LEU A 231 -0.49 -14.03 -0.66
C LEU A 231 -0.34 -14.06 0.87
N ALA A 232 0.07 -12.96 1.50
CA ALA A 232 0.10 -12.83 2.95
C ALA A 232 -1.31 -13.02 3.54
N ALA A 233 -2.34 -12.41 2.95
CA ALA A 233 -3.73 -12.61 3.38
C ALA A 233 -4.14 -14.08 3.27
N ILE A 234 -3.90 -14.76 2.14
CA ILE A 234 -4.20 -16.18 1.92
C ILE A 234 -3.47 -17.08 2.94
N ARG A 235 -2.24 -16.72 3.32
CA ARG A 235 -1.43 -17.46 4.29
C ARG A 235 -1.81 -17.19 5.74
N GLY A 236 -2.76 -16.31 6.01
CA GLY A 236 -3.17 -15.93 7.36
C GLY A 236 -2.27 -14.86 7.99
N GLU A 237 -1.22 -14.40 7.30
CA GLU A 237 -0.31 -13.33 7.71
C GLU A 237 -0.95 -11.95 7.49
N ARG A 238 -2.12 -11.74 8.11
CA ARG A 238 -2.97 -10.55 7.90
C ARG A 238 -2.26 -9.26 8.26
N ASP A 239 -1.45 -9.27 9.32
CA ASP A 239 -0.65 -8.13 9.76
C ASP A 239 0.40 -7.73 8.72
N ILE A 240 1.04 -8.70 8.06
CA ILE A 240 1.97 -8.43 6.95
C ILE A 240 1.19 -7.86 5.76
N ALA A 241 0.00 -8.38 5.44
CA ALA A 241 -0.80 -7.90 4.33
C ALA A 241 -1.20 -6.42 4.48
N VAL A 242 -1.79 -6.05 5.62
CA VAL A 242 -2.21 -4.67 5.90
C VAL A 242 -0.98 -3.77 6.13
N GLY A 243 0.01 -4.29 6.85
CA GLY A 243 1.27 -3.59 7.10
C GLY A 243 2.02 -3.24 5.82
N ASN A 244 2.07 -4.16 4.84
CA ASN A 244 2.66 -3.89 3.52
C ASN A 244 1.97 -2.71 2.83
N VAL A 245 0.64 -2.70 2.76
CA VAL A 245 -0.11 -1.62 2.09
C VAL A 245 0.10 -0.26 2.77
N VAL A 246 -0.09 -0.19 4.09
CA VAL A 246 0.08 1.08 4.84
C VAL A 246 1.55 1.50 4.82
N GLY A 247 2.49 0.57 4.99
CA GLY A 247 3.92 0.83 4.94
C GLY A 247 4.39 1.30 3.57
N SER A 248 3.90 0.70 2.47
CA SER A 248 4.19 1.15 1.10
C SER A 248 3.68 2.58 0.88
N ASN A 249 2.49 2.93 1.38
CA ASN A 249 1.99 4.30 1.29
C ASN A 249 2.88 5.30 2.06
N LEU A 250 3.28 4.95 3.28
CA LEU A 250 4.20 5.77 4.07
C LEU A 250 5.57 5.90 3.39
N PHE A 251 6.11 4.78 2.86
CA PHE A 251 7.40 4.79 2.16
C PHE A 251 7.32 5.55 0.83
N ASN A 252 6.23 5.42 0.08
CA ASN A 252 6.02 6.17 -1.16
C ASN A 252 6.03 7.69 -0.89
N ILE A 253 5.34 8.15 0.14
CA ILE A 253 5.32 9.57 0.51
C ILE A 253 6.69 10.00 1.03
N MET A 254 7.20 9.37 2.07
CA MET A 254 8.40 9.84 2.76
C MET A 254 9.69 9.45 2.04
N GLY A 255 9.76 8.23 1.48
CA GLY A 255 10.95 7.72 0.82
C GLY A 255 11.00 8.08 -0.67
N VAL A 256 10.01 7.65 -1.43
CA VAL A 256 10.03 7.82 -2.90
C VAL A 256 9.93 9.30 -3.29
N LEU A 257 8.90 9.99 -2.79
CA LEU A 257 8.70 11.40 -3.10
C LEU A 257 9.76 12.27 -2.43
N GLY A 258 10.15 11.93 -1.19
CA GLY A 258 11.23 12.63 -0.48
C GLY A 258 12.57 12.56 -1.21
N LEU A 259 13.02 11.38 -1.64
CA LEU A 259 14.26 11.22 -2.41
C LEU A 259 14.17 11.86 -3.79
N SER A 260 13.02 11.76 -4.47
CA SER A 260 12.80 12.46 -5.75
C SER A 260 12.94 13.98 -5.60
N GLY A 261 12.38 14.56 -4.53
CA GLY A 261 12.54 15.98 -4.21
C GLY A 261 13.99 16.39 -3.94
N LEU A 262 14.76 15.55 -3.23
CA LEU A 262 16.18 15.80 -2.94
C LEU A 262 17.05 15.76 -4.20
N VAL A 263 16.80 14.79 -5.09
CA VAL A 263 17.60 14.60 -6.32
C VAL A 263 17.27 15.65 -7.38
N SER A 264 16.04 16.16 -7.40
CA SER A 264 15.61 17.18 -8.35
C SER A 264 16.33 18.51 -8.12
N ALA A 265 16.89 19.08 -9.19
CA ALA A 265 17.47 20.43 -9.13
C ALA A 265 16.40 21.53 -8.96
N GLN A 266 15.19 21.28 -9.51
CA GLN A 266 14.09 22.26 -9.57
C GLN A 266 12.89 21.88 -8.67
N GLY A 267 12.97 20.74 -7.96
CA GLY A 267 11.85 20.14 -7.24
C GLY A 267 11.04 19.17 -8.12
N VAL A 268 10.16 18.41 -7.48
CA VAL A 268 9.16 17.58 -8.15
C VAL A 268 7.99 18.48 -8.54
N THR A 269 7.74 18.61 -9.84
CA THR A 269 6.64 19.43 -10.37
C THR A 269 5.28 18.83 -10.02
N VAL A 270 4.37 19.67 -9.59
CA VAL A 270 2.99 19.30 -9.31
C VAL A 270 2.08 19.95 -10.36
N THR A 271 1.40 19.12 -11.13
CA THR A 271 0.43 19.62 -12.13
C THR A 271 -0.84 20.11 -11.46
N ASP A 272 -1.59 21.00 -12.11
CA ASP A 272 -2.87 21.47 -11.59
C ASP A 272 -3.86 20.32 -11.33
N THR A 273 -3.86 19.30 -12.19
CA THR A 273 -4.68 18.09 -12.00
C THR A 273 -4.26 17.33 -10.75
N ALA A 274 -2.96 17.14 -10.52
CA ALA A 274 -2.47 16.46 -9.33
C ALA A 274 -2.84 17.24 -8.05
N LEU A 275 -2.69 18.58 -8.07
CA LEU A 275 -2.99 19.44 -6.92
C LEU A 275 -4.49 19.49 -6.59
N GLN A 276 -5.35 19.56 -7.61
CA GLN A 276 -6.80 19.80 -7.43
C GLN A 276 -7.61 18.50 -7.35
N LEU A 277 -7.08 17.37 -7.84
CA LEU A 277 -7.79 16.11 -7.88
C LEU A 277 -7.02 14.96 -7.22
N ASP A 278 -5.85 14.59 -7.76
CA ASP A 278 -5.21 13.31 -7.39
C ASP A 278 -4.74 13.31 -5.93
N ILE A 279 -4.08 14.39 -5.47
CA ILE A 279 -3.65 14.50 -4.07
C ILE A 279 -4.85 14.59 -3.11
N PRO A 280 -5.89 15.40 -3.34
CA PRO A 280 -7.13 15.36 -2.57
C PRO A 280 -7.78 13.98 -2.51
N VAL A 281 -7.83 13.24 -3.62
CA VAL A 281 -8.34 11.86 -3.64
C VAL A 281 -7.46 10.95 -2.78
N MET A 282 -6.14 11.04 -2.88
CA MET A 282 -5.22 10.29 -2.02
C MET A 282 -5.46 10.56 -0.54
N VAL A 283 -5.65 11.84 -0.14
CA VAL A 283 -5.97 12.23 1.24
C VAL A 283 -7.31 11.65 1.67
N ALA A 284 -8.34 11.75 0.83
CA ALA A 284 -9.67 11.22 1.12
C ALA A 284 -9.67 9.70 1.28
N VAL A 285 -8.93 8.99 0.42
CA VAL A 285 -8.75 7.54 0.47
C VAL A 285 -8.01 7.12 1.75
N ALA A 286 -6.93 7.83 2.10
CA ALA A 286 -6.22 7.60 3.36
C ALA A 286 -7.15 7.84 4.57
N PHE A 287 -7.95 8.90 4.54
CA PHE A 287 -8.91 9.21 5.59
C PHE A 287 -10.02 8.15 5.73
N ALA A 288 -10.48 7.57 4.61
CA ALA A 288 -11.49 6.51 4.60
C ALA A 288 -11.04 5.24 5.33
N CYS A 289 -9.73 5.00 5.45
CA CYS A 289 -9.20 3.89 6.23
C CYS A 289 -9.57 3.97 7.72
N LEU A 290 -9.64 5.19 8.31
CA LEU A 290 -9.92 5.33 9.75
C LEU A 290 -11.27 4.75 10.17
N PRO A 291 -12.43 5.17 9.61
CA PRO A 291 -13.73 4.62 10.00
C PRO A 291 -13.83 3.12 9.71
N ILE A 292 -13.27 2.66 8.59
CA ILE A 292 -13.28 1.25 8.19
C ILE A 292 -12.45 0.41 9.17
N PHE A 293 -11.22 0.84 9.50
CA PHE A 293 -10.34 0.12 10.41
C PHE A 293 -10.83 0.17 11.87
N PHE A 294 -11.52 1.25 12.25
CA PHE A 294 -12.06 1.41 13.59
C PHE A 294 -13.26 0.50 13.84
N THR A 295 -14.07 0.22 12.82
CA THR A 295 -15.27 -0.60 12.93
C THR A 295 -14.91 -2.07 13.13
N GLY A 296 -15.01 -2.56 14.37
CA GLY A 296 -14.71 -3.95 14.72
C GLY A 296 -13.26 -4.38 14.55
N HIS A 297 -12.33 -3.47 14.33
CA HIS A 297 -10.91 -3.78 14.04
C HIS A 297 -10.75 -4.77 12.87
N LEU A 298 -11.65 -4.73 11.91
CA LEU A 298 -11.73 -5.68 10.80
C LEU A 298 -12.14 -4.95 9.52
N ILE A 299 -11.41 -5.18 8.43
CA ILE A 299 -11.88 -4.79 7.09
C ILE A 299 -12.75 -5.94 6.58
N ALA A 300 -14.06 -5.73 6.57
CA ALA A 300 -15.03 -6.72 6.13
C ALA A 300 -15.06 -6.83 4.60
N ARG A 301 -15.60 -7.94 4.08
CA ARG A 301 -15.71 -8.15 2.62
C ARG A 301 -16.50 -7.07 1.90
N TRP A 302 -17.58 -6.56 2.50
CA TRP A 302 -18.39 -5.49 1.90
C TRP A 302 -17.61 -4.17 1.79
N GLU A 303 -16.71 -3.87 2.74
CA GLU A 303 -15.81 -2.72 2.70
C GLU A 303 -14.75 -2.92 1.62
N GLY A 304 -14.30 -4.15 1.41
CA GLY A 304 -13.47 -4.52 0.26
C GLY A 304 -14.16 -4.26 -1.08
N VAL A 305 -15.46 -4.62 -1.20
CA VAL A 305 -16.27 -4.26 -2.40
C VAL A 305 -16.36 -2.76 -2.58
N LEU A 306 -16.55 -2.02 -1.49
CA LEU A 306 -16.63 -0.55 -1.51
C LEU A 306 -15.32 0.06 -2.02
N PHE A 307 -14.18 -0.38 -1.50
CA PHE A 307 -12.87 0.06 -1.97
C PHE A 307 -12.68 -0.20 -3.46
N LEU A 308 -13.02 -1.40 -3.94
CA LEU A 308 -12.92 -1.75 -5.37
C LEU A 308 -13.85 -0.92 -6.25
N ALA A 309 -15.07 -0.64 -5.78
CA ALA A 309 -16.00 0.22 -6.49
C ALA A 309 -15.45 1.64 -6.65
N TYR A 310 -14.82 2.19 -5.60
CA TYR A 310 -14.16 3.50 -5.67
C TYR A 310 -12.93 3.49 -6.56
N TYR A 311 -12.14 2.40 -6.56
CA TYR A 311 -11.03 2.27 -7.49
C TYR A 311 -11.51 2.24 -8.95
N GLY A 312 -12.55 1.45 -9.23
CA GLY A 312 -13.18 1.41 -10.56
C GLY A 312 -13.72 2.79 -10.99
N ALA A 313 -14.37 3.49 -10.07
CA ALA A 313 -14.85 4.85 -10.30
C ALA A 313 -13.69 5.82 -10.60
N TYR A 314 -12.64 5.84 -9.77
CA TYR A 314 -11.46 6.69 -9.99
C TYR A 314 -10.77 6.40 -11.35
N THR A 315 -10.57 5.14 -11.67
CA THR A 315 -9.98 4.73 -12.96
C THR A 315 -10.86 5.13 -14.14
N ALA A 316 -12.19 4.93 -14.02
CA ALA A 316 -13.14 5.36 -15.05
C ALA A 316 -13.09 6.88 -15.26
N TYR A 317 -12.96 7.65 -14.17
CA TYR A 317 -12.78 9.11 -14.25
C TYR A 317 -11.52 9.47 -15.03
N LEU A 318 -10.37 8.89 -14.68
CA LEU A 318 -9.10 9.18 -15.37
C LEU A 318 -9.18 8.85 -16.87
N VAL A 319 -9.76 7.68 -17.22
CA VAL A 319 -9.90 7.29 -18.63
C VAL A 319 -10.88 8.21 -19.37
N THR A 320 -12.02 8.55 -18.76
CA THR A 320 -12.99 9.45 -19.40
C THR A 320 -12.47 10.88 -19.52
N ALA A 321 -11.73 11.39 -18.53
CA ALA A 321 -11.06 12.68 -18.58
C ALA A 321 -10.09 12.78 -19.76
N ALA A 322 -9.37 11.70 -20.02
CA ALA A 322 -8.40 11.65 -21.10
C ALA A 322 -9.02 11.39 -22.49
N THR A 323 -10.19 10.72 -22.55
CA THR A 323 -10.81 10.31 -23.83
C THR A 323 -12.05 11.11 -24.23
N VAL A 324 -12.88 11.50 -23.26
CA VAL A 324 -14.16 12.20 -23.46
C VAL A 324 -14.36 13.31 -22.43
N PRO A 325 -13.58 14.41 -22.49
CA PRO A 325 -13.55 15.45 -21.44
C PRO A 325 -14.91 16.08 -21.08
N GLN A 326 -15.83 16.14 -22.03
CA GLN A 326 -17.16 16.69 -21.81
C GLN A 326 -18.05 15.87 -20.85
N PHE A 327 -17.72 14.62 -20.60
CA PHE A 327 -18.46 13.75 -19.68
C PHE A 327 -18.07 13.99 -18.20
N ASN A 328 -16.92 14.61 -17.93
CA ASN A 328 -16.38 14.76 -16.60
C ASN A 328 -17.26 15.55 -15.63
N ARG A 329 -17.86 16.66 -16.07
CA ARG A 329 -18.74 17.46 -15.21
C ARG A 329 -19.93 16.66 -14.67
N THR A 330 -20.53 15.83 -15.51
CA THR A 330 -21.65 14.96 -15.10
C THR A 330 -21.16 13.89 -14.12
N TYR A 331 -19.98 13.31 -14.39
CA TYR A 331 -19.36 12.31 -13.52
C TYR A 331 -19.03 12.90 -12.14
N GLU A 332 -18.36 14.05 -12.08
CA GLU A 332 -18.04 14.76 -10.85
C GLU A 332 -19.29 15.09 -10.04
N PHE A 333 -20.34 15.61 -10.69
CA PHE A 333 -21.60 15.91 -10.04
C PHE A 333 -22.25 14.66 -9.43
N VAL A 334 -22.27 13.53 -10.14
CA VAL A 334 -22.83 12.28 -9.64
C VAL A 334 -22.03 11.76 -8.45
N MET A 335 -20.69 11.76 -8.54
CA MET A 335 -19.83 11.28 -7.46
C MET A 335 -19.94 12.15 -6.20
N LEU A 336 -19.85 13.48 -6.35
CA LEU A 336 -19.88 14.40 -5.21
C LEU A 336 -21.25 14.50 -4.55
N THR A 337 -22.33 14.27 -5.28
CA THR A 337 -23.70 14.45 -4.77
C THR A 337 -24.33 13.13 -4.32
N PHE A 338 -24.14 12.05 -5.07
CA PHE A 338 -24.90 10.82 -4.89
C PHE A 338 -24.07 9.62 -4.41
N VAL A 339 -22.75 9.66 -4.49
CA VAL A 339 -21.89 8.51 -4.11
C VAL A 339 -21.13 8.80 -2.82
N ILE A 340 -20.36 9.88 -2.78
CA ILE A 340 -19.49 10.19 -1.64
C ILE A 340 -20.30 10.51 -0.36
N PRO A 341 -21.33 11.38 -0.35
CA PRO A 341 -22.03 11.71 0.88
C PRO A 341 -22.79 10.54 1.52
N PRO A 342 -23.56 9.70 0.78
CA PRO A 342 -24.18 8.53 1.38
C PRO A 342 -23.16 7.54 1.94
N THR A 343 -22.02 7.37 1.27
CA THR A 343 -20.94 6.51 1.78
C THR A 343 -20.36 7.05 3.08
N ALA A 344 -20.04 8.36 3.14
CA ALA A 344 -19.53 8.99 4.34
C ALA A 344 -20.53 8.87 5.52
N ILE A 345 -21.83 9.06 5.25
CA ILE A 345 -22.90 8.89 6.25
C ILE A 345 -22.95 7.41 6.71
N THR A 346 -22.87 6.45 5.79
CA THR A 346 -22.91 5.03 6.12
C THR A 346 -21.73 4.63 7.01
N LEU A 347 -20.53 5.08 6.67
CA LEU A 347 -19.32 4.85 7.47
C LEU A 347 -19.43 5.52 8.86
N ALA A 348 -19.90 6.76 8.92
CA ALA A 348 -20.12 7.45 10.19
C ALA A 348 -21.14 6.72 11.09
N VAL A 349 -22.26 6.25 10.50
CA VAL A 349 -23.26 5.45 11.23
C VAL A 349 -22.67 4.14 11.70
N ALA A 350 -21.84 3.45 10.90
CA ALA A 350 -21.18 2.22 11.29
C ALA A 350 -20.26 2.43 12.50
N VAL A 351 -19.43 3.47 12.48
CA VAL A 351 -18.55 3.85 13.60
C VAL A 351 -19.36 4.16 14.87
N VAL A 352 -20.43 4.96 14.77
CA VAL A 352 -21.29 5.29 15.93
C VAL A 352 -21.96 4.05 16.50
N ARG A 353 -22.44 3.15 15.64
CA ARG A 353 -23.05 1.88 16.09
C ARG A 353 -22.03 1.00 16.82
N ASP A 354 -20.82 0.88 16.28
CA ASP A 354 -19.77 0.07 16.91
C ASP A 354 -19.32 0.66 18.24
N ALA A 355 -19.16 1.99 18.33
CA ALA A 355 -18.82 2.68 19.57
C ALA A 355 -19.89 2.53 20.68
N ARG A 356 -21.16 2.30 20.30
CA ARG A 356 -22.29 2.10 21.24
C ARG A 356 -22.47 0.66 21.69
N LYS A 357 -21.78 -0.33 21.13
CA LYS A 357 -21.85 -1.71 21.60
C LYS A 357 -21.29 -1.81 23.02
N PRO A 358 -21.98 -2.50 23.97
CA PRO A 358 -21.46 -2.74 25.32
C PRO A 358 -20.12 -3.50 25.28
N ALA A 359 -19.21 -3.19 26.21
CA ALA A 359 -17.88 -3.81 26.26
C ALA A 359 -17.93 -5.35 26.33
N ALA A 360 -18.96 -5.94 26.97
CA ALA A 360 -19.14 -7.38 27.07
C ALA A 360 -19.44 -8.07 25.71
N SER A 361 -20.07 -7.37 24.75
CA SER A 361 -20.37 -7.95 23.43
C SER A 361 -19.20 -7.85 22.43
N ARG A 362 -18.14 -7.12 22.78
CA ARG A 362 -16.93 -7.02 21.95
C ARG A 362 -16.03 -8.24 22.13
N THR A 363 -15.98 -8.83 23.32
CA THR A 363 -15.20 -10.04 23.61
C THR A 363 -15.83 -11.32 23.05
N ASP A 364 -17.17 -11.40 22.98
CA ASP A 364 -17.87 -12.59 22.46
C ASP A 364 -17.78 -12.70 20.92
N SER A 365 -17.67 -11.59 20.20
CA SER A 365 -17.45 -11.62 18.75
C SER A 365 -16.01 -12.05 18.38
N GLU A 366 -15.05 -11.82 19.25
CA GLU A 366 -13.66 -12.27 19.07
C GLU A 366 -13.49 -13.79 19.30
N SER A 367 -14.30 -14.39 20.16
CA SER A 367 -14.23 -15.82 20.49
C SER A 367 -15.05 -16.73 19.56
N SER A 368 -16.05 -16.21 18.84
CA SER A 368 -16.90 -17.01 17.94
C SER A 368 -16.36 -17.12 16.50
N GLU A 369 -15.28 -16.39 16.15
CA GLU A 369 -14.65 -16.39 14.82
C GLU A 369 -13.21 -16.97 14.82
N MET A 370 -12.78 -17.61 15.91
CA MET A 370 -11.62 -18.48 15.97
C MET A 370 -11.98 -19.89 15.50
#